data_b23e0962cf45b5b443682285407ea3ec
#
_entry.id   b23e0962cf45b5b443682285407ea3ec
#
_cell.length_a   1.000
_cell.length_b   1.000
_cell.length_c   1.000
_cell.angle_alpha   90.00
_cell.angle_beta   90.00
_cell.angle_gamma   90.00
#
_symmetry.space_group_name_H-M   'P 1'
#
loop_
_entity.id
_entity.type
_entity.pdbx_description
1 polymer ?
#
loop_
_entity_poly.entity_id
_entity_poly.type
_entity_poly.pdbx_seq_one_letter_code
_entity_poly.pdbx_strand_id
1 'polypeptide(L)'
;MESSGAGAEDGLMETNPRRPTPDPLPDVIIDTALQVHRDLGPGLLEHVYEVVLARELELRGLKVQRQVPVPIQYNGLHFREAFRADLVVGNEVLLELKSVEEVSRVHSKQVLTYLKLMGLRLGFLLNFGAPLLKDGIERIVLGYVPRSTRER
;
A
#
# COMPACT_ATOMS: atom_id res chain seq x y z
N MET A 1 50.35 -5.70 39.03
CA MET A 1 49.36 -4.63 38.86
C MET A 1 49.16 -4.38 37.39
N GLU A 2 48.21 -5.02 36.81
CA GLU A 2 47.96 -4.92 35.40
C GLU A 2 46.65 -4.21 35.16
N SER A 3 46.73 -3.04 34.56
CA SER A 3 45.56 -2.37 34.00
C SER A 3 45.25 -2.96 32.65
N SER A 4 44.28 -3.83 32.57
CA SER A 4 43.73 -4.27 31.30
C SER A 4 42.90 -3.14 30.69
N GLY A 5 43.47 -2.48 29.71
CA GLY A 5 42.71 -1.58 28.86
C GLY A 5 41.67 -2.37 28.08
N ALA A 6 40.41 -2.22 28.43
CA ALA A 6 39.33 -2.67 27.60
C ALA A 6 39.31 -1.80 26.34
N GLY A 7 39.84 -2.32 25.27
CA GLY A 7 39.65 -1.73 23.96
C GLY A 7 38.15 -1.78 23.64
N ALA A 8 37.56 -0.61 23.51
CA ALA A 8 36.27 -0.52 22.89
C ALA A 8 36.41 -0.99 21.45
N GLU A 9 36.05 -2.23 21.19
CA GLU A 9 35.86 -2.68 19.82
C GLU A 9 34.64 -1.95 19.31
N ASP A 10 34.92 -0.99 18.47
CA ASP A 10 33.92 -0.35 17.63
C ASP A 10 33.32 -1.44 16.77
N GLY A 11 32.20 -2.00 17.24
CA GLY A 11 31.47 -3.02 16.52
C GLY A 11 30.87 -2.38 15.27
N LEU A 12 31.68 -2.29 14.22
CA LEU A 12 31.13 -2.15 12.89
C LEU A 12 30.17 -3.31 12.73
N MET A 13 28.86 -3.01 12.69
CA MET A 13 27.88 -3.97 12.28
C MET A 13 28.23 -4.39 10.86
N GLU A 14 28.97 -5.48 10.74
CA GLU A 14 29.14 -6.15 9.46
C GLU A 14 27.74 -6.48 8.97
N THR A 15 27.28 -5.71 7.99
CA THR A 15 26.10 -6.06 7.25
C THR A 15 26.38 -7.41 6.60
N ASN A 16 25.86 -8.47 7.18
CA ASN A 16 25.95 -9.80 6.60
C ASN A 16 25.28 -9.75 5.23
N PRO A 17 26.02 -9.85 4.12
CA PRO A 17 25.44 -9.76 2.78
C PRO A 17 24.48 -10.92 2.45
N ARG A 18 24.29 -11.85 3.37
CA ARG A 18 23.39 -12.99 3.24
C ARG A 18 22.11 -12.88 4.08
N ARG A 19 21.94 -11.79 4.83
CA ARG A 19 20.64 -11.51 5.45
C ARG A 19 19.73 -10.96 4.38
N PRO A 20 18.64 -11.65 4.03
CA PRO A 20 17.68 -11.07 3.10
C PRO A 20 17.20 -9.75 3.70
N THR A 21 17.31 -8.67 2.92
CA THR A 21 16.64 -7.41 3.27
C THR A 21 15.16 -7.71 3.38
N PRO A 22 14.46 -7.16 4.38
CA PRO A 22 13.02 -7.33 4.45
C PRO A 22 12.41 -6.86 3.13
N ASP A 23 11.45 -7.61 2.62
CA ASP A 23 10.74 -7.25 1.40
C ASP A 23 10.16 -5.83 1.52
N PRO A 24 10.25 -5.01 0.45
CA PRO A 24 9.61 -3.71 0.44
C PRO A 24 8.13 -3.81 0.76
N LEU A 25 7.60 -2.81 1.46
CA LEU A 25 6.19 -2.75 1.83
C LEU A 25 5.22 -3.06 0.67
N PRO A 26 5.39 -2.50 -0.54
CA PRO A 26 4.52 -2.83 -1.66
C PRO A 26 4.51 -4.31 -2.01
N ASP A 27 5.66 -4.98 -1.96
CA ASP A 27 5.75 -6.41 -2.30
C ASP A 27 5.02 -7.27 -1.29
N VAL A 28 5.14 -6.96 0.00
CA VAL A 28 4.40 -7.66 1.06
C VAL A 28 2.89 -7.49 0.88
N ILE A 29 2.44 -6.29 0.53
CA ILE A 29 1.03 -6.02 0.29
C ILE A 29 0.51 -6.86 -0.88
N ILE A 30 1.20 -6.86 -2.00
CA ILE A 30 0.78 -7.60 -3.20
C ILE A 30 0.80 -9.10 -2.97
N ASP A 31 1.84 -9.63 -2.35
CA ASP A 31 1.93 -11.06 -2.02
C ASP A 31 0.79 -11.50 -1.10
N THR A 32 0.45 -10.68 -0.11
CA THR A 32 -0.67 -10.93 0.79
C THR A 32 -1.99 -10.91 0.06
N ALA A 33 -2.22 -9.91 -0.79
CA ALA A 33 -3.45 -9.81 -1.58
C ALA A 33 -3.62 -11.01 -2.54
N LEU A 34 -2.54 -11.43 -3.20
CA LEU A 34 -2.53 -12.62 -4.06
C LEU A 34 -2.91 -13.87 -3.29
N GLN A 35 -2.38 -14.05 -2.07
CA GLN A 35 -2.72 -15.19 -1.24
C GLN A 35 -4.19 -15.18 -0.82
N VAL A 36 -4.71 -14.04 -0.38
CA VAL A 36 -6.12 -13.89 -0.02
C VAL A 36 -7.03 -14.26 -1.20
N HIS A 37 -6.70 -13.79 -2.39
CA HIS A 37 -7.48 -14.11 -3.58
C HIS A 37 -7.42 -15.59 -3.95
N ARG A 38 -6.27 -16.24 -3.81
CA ARG A 38 -6.13 -17.69 -4.02
C ARG A 38 -6.98 -18.49 -3.05
N ASP A 39 -7.03 -18.04 -1.79
CA ASP A 39 -7.74 -18.76 -0.73
C ASP A 39 -9.27 -18.59 -0.85
N LEU A 40 -9.73 -17.38 -1.18
CA LEU A 40 -11.16 -17.07 -1.22
C LEU A 40 -11.78 -17.19 -2.62
N GLY A 41 -11.00 -16.97 -3.67
CA GLY A 41 -11.50 -16.87 -5.03
C GLY A 41 -12.18 -15.53 -5.33
N PRO A 42 -12.59 -15.32 -6.59
CA PRO A 42 -13.32 -14.11 -6.99
C PRO A 42 -14.79 -14.16 -6.60
N GLY A 43 -15.46 -13.00 -6.64
CA GLY A 43 -16.91 -12.90 -6.60
C GLY A 43 -17.55 -12.66 -5.24
N LEU A 44 -16.78 -12.54 -4.18
CA LEU A 44 -17.32 -12.11 -2.89
C LEU A 44 -17.51 -10.60 -2.84
N LEU A 45 -18.22 -10.13 -1.82
CA LEU A 45 -18.40 -8.69 -1.59
C LEU A 45 -17.07 -8.02 -1.26
N GLU A 46 -16.88 -6.79 -1.68
CA GLU A 46 -15.68 -6.01 -1.41
C GLU A 46 -15.30 -5.97 0.07
N HIS A 47 -16.31 -5.82 0.94
CA HIS A 47 -16.11 -5.77 2.38
C HIS A 47 -15.41 -7.02 2.93
N VAL A 48 -15.72 -8.19 2.40
CA VAL A 48 -15.10 -9.44 2.85
C VAL A 48 -13.60 -9.42 2.54
N TYR A 49 -13.21 -9.04 1.34
CA TYR A 49 -11.80 -8.93 0.96
C TYR A 49 -11.07 -7.86 1.78
N GLU A 50 -11.72 -6.74 2.05
CA GLU A 50 -11.14 -5.66 2.86
C GLU A 50 -10.81 -6.14 4.27
N VAL A 51 -11.75 -6.76 4.96
CA VAL A 51 -11.55 -7.26 6.32
C VAL A 51 -10.46 -8.34 6.37
N VAL A 52 -10.52 -9.29 5.45
CA VAL A 52 -9.56 -10.40 5.41
C VAL A 52 -8.16 -9.90 5.06
N LEU A 53 -8.04 -9.03 4.05
CA LEU A 53 -6.74 -8.46 3.66
C LEU A 53 -6.14 -7.64 4.80
N ALA A 54 -6.92 -6.79 5.45
CA ALA A 54 -6.46 -6.00 6.59
C ALA A 54 -5.92 -6.91 7.70
N ARG A 55 -6.64 -7.98 8.03
CA ARG A 55 -6.22 -8.94 9.04
C ARG A 55 -4.92 -9.65 8.68
N GLU A 56 -4.80 -10.11 7.44
CA GLU A 56 -3.60 -10.79 6.97
C GLU A 56 -2.37 -9.87 6.94
N LEU A 57 -2.56 -8.60 6.57
CA LEU A 57 -1.48 -7.60 6.62
C LEU A 57 -1.04 -7.31 8.07
N GLU A 58 -1.98 -7.18 8.99
CA GLU A 58 -1.67 -6.99 10.42
C GLU A 58 -0.92 -8.19 11.00
N LEU A 59 -1.29 -9.41 10.63
CA LEU A 59 -0.58 -10.64 11.05
C LEU A 59 0.87 -10.67 10.55
N ARG A 60 1.17 -9.95 9.47
CA ARG A 60 2.53 -9.76 8.97
C ARG A 60 3.28 -8.59 9.63
N GLY A 61 2.68 -7.99 10.66
CA GLY A 61 3.30 -6.90 11.43
C GLY A 61 3.12 -5.52 10.81
N LEU A 62 2.23 -5.36 9.83
CA LEU A 62 2.00 -4.07 9.20
C LEU A 62 0.90 -3.30 9.93
N LYS A 63 1.06 -1.97 9.96
CA LYS A 63 0.02 -1.07 10.43
C LYS A 63 -1.03 -0.89 9.33
N VAL A 64 -2.28 -1.18 9.64
CA VAL A 64 -3.38 -1.06 8.69
C VAL A 64 -4.49 -0.20 9.28
N GLN A 65 -4.93 0.80 8.52
CA GLN A 65 -6.11 1.59 8.82
C GLN A 65 -7.18 1.27 7.78
N ARG A 66 -8.40 1.03 8.26
CA ARG A 66 -9.56 0.72 7.41
C ARG A 66 -10.52 1.89 7.39
N GLN A 67 -11.17 2.10 6.25
CA GLN A 67 -12.23 3.11 6.10
C GLN A 67 -11.80 4.47 6.64
N VAL A 68 -10.72 4.99 6.08
CA VAL A 68 -10.11 6.25 6.52
C VAL A 68 -10.86 7.43 5.89
N PRO A 69 -11.55 8.26 6.68
CA PRO A 69 -12.19 9.45 6.16
C PRO A 69 -11.14 10.49 5.75
N VAL A 70 -11.31 11.07 4.57
CA VAL A 70 -10.38 12.08 4.05
C VAL A 70 -11.11 13.42 3.90
N PRO A 71 -10.66 14.45 4.65
CA PRO A 71 -11.26 15.76 4.60
C PRO A 71 -10.76 16.57 3.40
N ILE A 72 -11.56 17.53 2.97
CA ILE A 72 -11.13 18.55 2.01
C ILE A 72 -11.55 19.94 2.46
N GLN A 73 -10.83 20.95 1.94
CA GLN A 73 -11.19 22.35 2.04
C GLN A 73 -11.24 22.96 0.65
N TYR A 74 -12.26 23.77 0.41
CA TYR A 74 -12.40 24.48 -0.85
C TYR A 74 -13.11 25.82 -0.62
N ASN A 75 -12.44 26.91 -0.94
CA ASN A 75 -12.97 28.27 -0.79
C ASN A 75 -13.69 28.53 0.55
N GLY A 76 -13.04 28.17 1.67
CA GLY A 76 -13.60 28.35 3.01
C GLY A 76 -14.62 27.30 3.42
N LEU A 77 -15.00 26.39 2.52
CA LEU A 77 -15.85 25.23 2.85
C LEU A 77 -14.97 24.10 3.39
N HIS A 78 -15.47 23.47 4.46
CA HIS A 78 -14.79 22.35 5.10
C HIS A 78 -15.68 21.11 5.06
N PHE A 79 -15.15 20.03 4.46
CA PHE A 79 -15.81 18.73 4.47
C PHE A 79 -14.96 17.78 5.32
N ARG A 80 -15.55 17.20 6.35
CA ARG A 80 -14.83 16.23 7.20
C ARG A 80 -14.53 14.93 6.46
N GLU A 81 -15.38 14.60 5.52
CA GLU A 81 -15.30 13.36 4.76
C GLU A 81 -15.75 13.60 3.33
N ALA A 82 -14.78 13.85 2.45
CA ALA A 82 -15.03 13.92 1.01
C ALA A 82 -15.08 12.52 0.40
N PHE A 83 -14.35 11.58 0.98
CA PHE A 83 -14.36 10.15 0.64
C PHE A 83 -13.78 9.34 1.79
N ARG A 84 -13.94 8.01 1.69
CA ARG A 84 -13.28 7.04 2.60
C ARG A 84 -12.33 6.17 1.82
N ALA A 85 -11.08 6.13 2.24
CA ALA A 85 -10.10 5.21 1.71
C ALA A 85 -10.31 3.82 2.32
N ASP A 86 -10.35 2.78 1.50
CA ASP A 86 -10.60 1.42 1.98
C ASP A 86 -9.54 0.98 2.97
N LEU A 87 -8.27 1.00 2.57
CA LEU A 87 -7.13 0.66 3.42
C LEU A 87 -5.98 1.64 3.22
N VAL A 88 -5.31 1.98 4.31
CA VAL A 88 -4.01 2.66 4.30
C VAL A 88 -3.03 1.80 5.07
N VAL A 89 -1.96 1.38 4.42
CA VAL A 89 -0.96 0.47 4.98
C VAL A 89 0.34 1.23 5.26
N GLY A 90 0.82 1.12 6.49
CA GLY A 90 2.08 1.73 6.91
C GLY A 90 2.10 3.27 6.79
N ASN A 91 0.96 3.93 6.77
CA ASN A 91 0.82 5.36 6.48
C ASN A 91 1.42 5.80 5.13
N GLU A 92 1.66 4.87 4.22
CA GLU A 92 2.38 5.13 2.96
C GLU A 92 1.61 4.69 1.71
N VAL A 93 0.84 3.61 1.80
CA VAL A 93 0.23 2.98 0.64
C VAL A 93 -1.28 2.96 0.77
N LEU A 94 -1.96 3.53 -0.21
CA LEU A 94 -3.41 3.47 -0.35
C LEU A 94 -3.82 2.23 -1.12
N LEU A 95 -4.78 1.46 -0.58
CA LEU A 95 -5.40 0.36 -1.29
C LEU A 95 -6.89 0.66 -1.50
N GLU A 96 -7.32 0.60 -2.74
CA GLU A 96 -8.73 0.62 -3.13
C GLU A 96 -9.12 -0.75 -3.66
N LEU A 97 -10.12 -1.35 -3.05
CA LEU A 97 -10.57 -2.70 -3.39
C LEU A 97 -11.84 -2.63 -4.21
N LYS A 98 -11.88 -3.46 -5.24
CA LYS A 98 -13.06 -3.69 -6.07
C LYS A 98 -13.33 -5.19 -6.17
N SER A 99 -14.59 -5.53 -6.43
CA SER A 99 -15.03 -6.89 -6.72
C SER A 99 -16.04 -6.83 -7.88
N VAL A 100 -15.52 -6.54 -9.07
CA VAL A 100 -16.29 -6.31 -10.29
C VAL A 100 -15.70 -7.10 -11.44
N GLU A 101 -16.47 -7.34 -12.48
CA GLU A 101 -15.96 -8.02 -13.68
C GLU A 101 -14.88 -7.20 -14.38
N GLU A 102 -15.12 -5.89 -14.48
CA GLU A 102 -14.21 -4.98 -15.16
C GLU A 102 -14.11 -3.65 -14.43
N VAL A 103 -12.88 -3.21 -14.16
CA VAL A 103 -12.59 -1.92 -13.54
C VAL A 103 -12.61 -0.82 -14.61
N SER A 104 -13.33 0.27 -14.34
CA SER A 104 -13.36 1.42 -15.24
C SER A 104 -12.16 2.36 -14.99
N ARG A 105 -11.83 3.18 -16.00
CA ARG A 105 -10.79 4.23 -15.89
C ARG A 105 -11.10 5.26 -14.82
N VAL A 106 -12.38 5.45 -14.49
CA VAL A 106 -12.80 6.37 -13.43
C VAL A 106 -12.24 5.93 -12.09
N HIS A 107 -12.21 4.63 -11.80
CA HIS A 107 -11.66 4.10 -10.56
C HIS A 107 -10.18 4.43 -10.40
N SER A 108 -9.38 4.29 -11.45
CA SER A 108 -7.96 4.65 -11.42
C SER A 108 -7.74 6.14 -11.20
N LYS A 109 -8.54 6.97 -11.86
CA LYS A 109 -8.51 8.42 -11.67
C LYS A 109 -8.90 8.83 -10.26
N GLN A 110 -9.88 8.16 -9.66
CA GLN A 110 -10.27 8.37 -8.27
C GLN A 110 -9.10 8.10 -7.31
N VAL A 111 -8.40 6.99 -7.49
CA VAL A 111 -7.23 6.67 -6.66
C VAL A 111 -6.19 7.77 -6.74
N LEU A 112 -5.91 8.27 -7.94
CA LEU A 112 -4.97 9.37 -8.13
C LEU A 112 -5.41 10.65 -7.39
N THR A 113 -6.70 10.96 -7.43
CA THR A 113 -7.28 12.08 -6.68
C THR A 113 -7.12 11.89 -5.18
N TYR A 114 -7.39 10.68 -4.68
CA TYR A 114 -7.26 10.35 -3.27
C TYR A 114 -5.82 10.47 -2.79
N LEU A 115 -4.85 10.00 -3.58
CA LEU A 115 -3.42 10.15 -3.27
C LEU A 115 -3.03 11.62 -3.09
N LYS A 116 -3.50 12.50 -3.98
CA LYS A 116 -3.26 13.94 -3.87
C LYS A 116 -3.80 14.51 -2.58
N LEU A 117 -5.05 14.19 -2.25
CA LEU A 117 -5.73 14.71 -1.07
C LEU A 117 -5.13 14.18 0.24
N MET A 118 -4.63 12.95 0.22
CA MET A 118 -4.02 12.31 1.39
C MET A 118 -2.53 12.61 1.56
N GLY A 119 -1.89 13.23 0.56
CA GLY A 119 -0.44 13.44 0.57
C GLY A 119 0.37 12.15 0.45
N LEU A 120 -0.21 11.12 -0.15
CA LEU A 120 0.44 9.85 -0.43
C LEU A 120 0.92 9.77 -1.87
N ARG A 121 1.95 8.98 -2.14
CA ARG A 121 2.54 8.85 -3.47
C ARG A 121 2.18 7.57 -4.18
N LEU A 122 1.87 6.51 -3.45
CA LEU A 122 1.64 5.17 -3.99
C LEU A 122 0.28 4.64 -3.58
N GLY A 123 -0.45 4.12 -4.55
CA GLY A 123 -1.69 3.40 -4.34
C GLY A 123 -1.79 2.18 -5.26
N PHE A 124 -2.65 1.27 -4.87
CA PHE A 124 -3.04 0.13 -5.68
C PHE A 124 -4.55 0.04 -5.77
N LEU A 125 -5.02 -0.21 -6.97
CA LEU A 125 -6.38 -0.65 -7.21
C LEU A 125 -6.34 -2.17 -7.35
N LEU A 126 -7.05 -2.87 -6.47
CA LEU A 126 -7.06 -4.32 -6.40
C LEU A 126 -8.47 -4.82 -6.74
N ASN A 127 -8.64 -5.44 -7.90
CA ASN A 127 -9.91 -6.01 -8.30
C ASN A 127 -9.97 -7.51 -7.98
N PHE A 128 -10.57 -7.85 -6.86
CA PHE A 128 -10.78 -9.24 -6.44
C PHE A 128 -11.84 -9.97 -7.27
N GLY A 129 -12.60 -9.26 -8.11
CA GLY A 129 -13.53 -9.86 -9.07
C GLY A 129 -12.84 -10.45 -10.28
N ALA A 130 -11.58 -10.14 -10.52
CA ALA A 130 -10.81 -10.75 -11.61
C ALA A 130 -10.58 -12.24 -11.34
N PRO A 131 -10.62 -13.12 -12.35
CA PRO A 131 -10.32 -14.53 -12.19
C PRO A 131 -8.94 -14.80 -11.58
N LEU A 132 -7.94 -14.02 -11.98
CA LEU A 132 -6.61 -13.99 -11.38
C LEU A 132 -6.34 -12.57 -10.88
N LEU A 133 -6.00 -12.41 -9.62
CA LEU A 133 -5.78 -11.08 -9.04
C LEU A 133 -4.64 -10.34 -9.75
N LYS A 134 -3.60 -11.03 -10.21
CA LYS A 134 -2.49 -10.40 -10.95
C LYS A 134 -2.96 -9.55 -12.13
N ASP A 135 -4.06 -9.94 -12.77
CA ASP A 135 -4.65 -9.20 -13.90
C ASP A 135 -5.56 -8.06 -13.43
N GLY A 136 -5.90 -8.03 -12.15
CA GLY A 136 -6.73 -7.00 -11.52
C GLY A 136 -5.94 -6.03 -10.63
N ILE A 137 -4.62 -6.02 -10.70
CA ILE A 137 -3.78 -5.10 -9.94
C ILE A 137 -3.35 -3.94 -10.82
N GLU A 138 -3.64 -2.74 -10.37
CA GLU A 138 -3.13 -1.52 -10.99
C GLU A 138 -2.33 -0.71 -9.97
N ARG A 139 -1.07 -0.43 -10.31
CA ARG A 139 -0.19 0.42 -9.52
C ARG A 139 -0.35 1.86 -9.97
N ILE A 140 -0.63 2.76 -9.03
CA ILE A 140 -0.84 4.18 -9.30
C ILE A 140 0.17 4.98 -8.49
N VAL A 141 0.97 5.79 -9.17
CA VAL A 141 2.02 6.61 -8.55
C VAL A 141 1.77 8.07 -8.84
N LEU A 142 1.67 8.87 -7.80
CA LEU A 142 1.55 10.31 -7.92
C LEU A 142 2.92 10.94 -8.22
N GLY A 143 2.95 11.86 -9.19
CA GLY A 143 4.16 12.62 -9.50
C GLY A 143 5.20 11.85 -10.32
N TYR A 144 4.80 10.76 -10.97
CA TYR A 144 5.66 10.09 -11.95
C TYR A 144 5.80 10.97 -13.20
N VAL A 145 7.02 11.45 -13.42
CA VAL A 145 7.37 12.12 -14.67
C VAL A 145 8.24 11.15 -15.48
N PRO A 146 7.80 10.73 -16.67
CA PRO A 146 8.62 9.87 -17.52
C PRO A 146 9.99 10.52 -17.81
N ARG A 147 11.04 9.71 -17.79
CA ARG A 147 12.42 10.21 -18.01
C ARG A 147 12.60 11.03 -19.30
N SER A 148 11.79 10.77 -20.31
CA SER A 148 11.83 11.47 -21.59
C SER A 148 11.47 12.98 -21.53
N THR A 149 10.87 13.43 -20.45
CA THR A 149 10.50 14.85 -20.26
C THR A 149 11.52 15.63 -19.44
N ARG A 150 12.59 14.99 -18.94
CA ARG A 150 13.64 15.66 -18.15
C ARG A 150 14.76 16.30 -18.97
N GLU A 151 14.80 16.07 -20.26
CA GLU A 151 15.87 16.56 -21.16
C GLU A 151 15.45 17.76 -22.02
N ARG A 152 14.57 18.60 -21.52
CA ARG A 152 14.27 19.87 -22.22
C ARG A 152 14.34 21.04 -21.30
#